data_de12a86f9cce828f6a4d9bdad50b0b1c
#
_entry.id   de12a86f9cce828f6a4d9bdad50b0b1c
#
_cell.length_a   1.000
_cell.length_b   1.000
_cell.length_c   1.000
_cell.angle_alpha   90.00
_cell.angle_beta   90.00
_cell.angle_gamma   90.00
#
_symmetry.space_group_name_H-M   'P 1'
#
loop_
_entity.id
_entity.type
_entity.pdbx_description
1 polymer ?
#
loop_
_entity_poly.entity_id
_entity_poly.type
_entity_poly.pdbx_seq_one_letter_code
_entity_poly.pdbx_strand_id
1 'polypeptide(L)'
;MTMASLNLPILYSFRRCPYAMRARMSIVRSNYHCEHREVILRDRPDHMMEISPKGTVPVLLLPDGTVIEESLEIMQHVLAWELDAMEALWVDRNDNEFKFHLDRYKYPNRYDDVDSLAHRALAKSYLDDLDGKLGSGISTSLNDALFPFVRQFANHDRQWFDAQSWTNIHDWLAQNLDSSEFLLCMKKYPQWHDGDDVVQFPPTEQSASV
;
A
#
# COMPACT_ATOMS: atom_id res chain seq x y z
N MET A 1 20.74 -6.52 -32.45
CA MET A 1 19.35 -6.04 -32.36
C MET A 1 19.22 -5.35 -31.03
N THR A 2 19.29 -4.02 -31.02
CA THR A 2 19.05 -3.19 -29.83
C THR A 2 17.59 -3.38 -29.44
N MET A 3 17.34 -4.02 -28.27
CA MET A 3 16.01 -3.96 -27.69
C MET A 3 15.66 -2.49 -27.51
N ALA A 4 14.60 -2.04 -28.17
CA ALA A 4 14.01 -0.75 -27.87
C ALA A 4 13.75 -0.75 -26.35
N SER A 5 14.31 0.19 -25.63
CA SER A 5 14.01 0.44 -24.22
C SER A 5 12.49 0.60 -24.16
N LEU A 6 11.80 -0.41 -23.64
CA LEU A 6 10.39 -0.26 -23.28
C LEU A 6 10.34 0.93 -22.31
N ASN A 7 9.71 2.01 -22.76
CA ASN A 7 9.52 3.19 -21.91
C ASN A 7 8.46 2.83 -20.85
N LEU A 8 8.89 2.09 -19.81
CA LEU A 8 8.01 1.63 -18.76
C LEU A 8 7.63 2.82 -17.86
N PRO A 9 6.42 2.84 -17.31
CA PRO A 9 6.11 3.70 -16.17
C PRO A 9 7.09 3.47 -15.03
N ILE A 10 7.37 4.50 -14.22
CA ILE A 10 8.31 4.40 -13.08
C ILE A 10 7.52 4.49 -11.78
N LEU A 11 7.67 3.48 -10.91
CA LEU A 11 7.06 3.45 -9.57
C LEU A 11 8.13 3.72 -8.50
N TYR A 12 8.08 4.87 -7.87
CA TYR A 12 8.80 5.11 -6.62
C TYR A 12 8.00 4.57 -5.44
N SER A 13 8.61 3.71 -4.65
CA SER A 13 7.90 2.97 -3.62
C SER A 13 8.79 2.70 -2.40
N PHE A 14 8.17 2.59 -1.24
CA PHE A 14 8.82 2.14 -0.02
C PHE A 14 8.10 0.90 0.50
N ARG A 15 8.82 -0.22 0.61
CA ARG A 15 8.25 -1.54 0.91
C ARG A 15 7.31 -1.58 2.11
N ARG A 16 7.60 -0.81 3.17
CA ARG A 16 6.84 -0.85 4.44
C ARG A 16 5.74 0.20 4.54
N CYS A 17 5.62 1.10 3.59
CA CYS A 17 4.55 2.10 3.57
C CYS A 17 3.21 1.45 3.15
N PRO A 18 2.12 1.57 3.93
CA PRO A 18 0.84 0.96 3.58
C PRO A 18 0.25 1.54 2.28
N TYR A 19 0.42 2.82 2.02
CA TYR A 19 0.02 3.45 0.76
C TYR A 19 0.79 2.87 -0.44
N ALA A 20 2.11 2.68 -0.29
CA ALA A 20 2.92 2.06 -1.34
C ALA A 20 2.62 0.55 -1.51
N MET A 21 2.22 -0.16 -0.44
CA MET A 21 1.72 -1.54 -0.55
C MET A 21 0.43 -1.60 -1.35
N ARG A 22 -0.53 -0.69 -1.08
CA ARG A 22 -1.80 -0.56 -1.80
C ARG A 22 -1.55 -0.47 -3.31
N ALA A 23 -0.69 0.45 -3.73
CA ALA A 23 -0.33 0.62 -5.14
C ALA A 23 0.35 -0.63 -5.74
N ARG A 24 1.34 -1.22 -5.02
CA ARG A 24 2.01 -2.44 -5.52
C ARG A 24 1.09 -3.64 -5.64
N MET A 25 0.18 -3.88 -4.68
CA MET A 25 -0.79 -4.97 -4.77
C MET A 25 -1.67 -4.80 -6.01
N SER A 26 -2.14 -3.60 -6.27
CA SER A 26 -2.96 -3.29 -7.45
C SER A 26 -2.19 -3.47 -8.76
N ILE A 27 -0.92 -3.07 -8.78
CA ILE A 27 -0.02 -3.28 -9.93
C ILE A 27 0.19 -4.78 -10.20
N VAL A 28 0.41 -5.59 -9.14
CA VAL A 28 0.53 -7.05 -9.29
C VAL A 28 -0.77 -7.65 -9.83
N ARG A 29 -1.92 -7.25 -9.27
CA ARG A 29 -3.24 -7.77 -9.61
C ARG A 29 -3.65 -7.45 -11.05
N SER A 30 -3.35 -6.25 -11.52
CA SER A 30 -3.63 -5.84 -12.90
C SER A 30 -2.60 -6.33 -13.92
N ASN A 31 -1.51 -6.94 -13.45
CA ASN A 31 -0.33 -7.23 -14.27
C ASN A 31 0.20 -6.00 -15.03
N TYR A 32 0.11 -4.83 -14.40
CA TYR A 32 0.60 -3.56 -14.95
C TYR A 32 2.11 -3.46 -14.74
N HIS A 33 2.88 -3.58 -15.82
CA HIS A 33 4.35 -3.59 -15.74
C HIS A 33 4.92 -2.17 -15.61
N CYS A 34 5.81 -1.98 -14.62
CA CYS A 34 6.55 -0.73 -14.40
C CYS A 34 7.99 -1.01 -14.00
N GLU A 35 8.85 0.02 -14.05
CA GLU A 35 10.15 0.04 -13.37
C GLU A 35 9.92 0.34 -11.90
N HIS A 36 10.37 -0.56 -11.02
CA HIS A 36 10.30 -0.37 -9.57
C HIS A 36 11.57 0.30 -9.05
N ARG A 37 11.40 1.41 -8.34
CA ARG A 37 12.46 2.14 -7.64
C ARG A 37 12.19 2.13 -6.14
N GLU A 38 12.89 1.28 -5.39
CA GLU A 38 12.76 1.24 -3.93
C GLU A 38 13.42 2.47 -3.32
N VAL A 39 12.67 3.18 -2.48
CA VAL A 39 13.08 4.45 -1.85
C VAL A 39 13.36 4.27 -0.37
N ILE A 40 14.41 4.92 0.13
CA ILE A 40 14.59 5.15 1.56
C ILE A 40 14.13 6.58 1.89
N LEU A 41 13.12 6.72 2.78
CA LEU A 41 12.45 8.00 3.03
C LEU A 41 13.34 9.11 3.60
N ARG A 42 14.51 8.77 4.15
CA ARG A 42 15.52 9.75 4.61
C ARG A 42 16.53 10.15 3.53
N ASP A 43 16.51 9.44 2.39
CA ASP A 43 17.44 9.60 1.29
C ASP A 43 16.67 9.36 -0.03
N ARG A 44 15.89 10.38 -0.41
CA ARG A 44 15.01 10.31 -1.58
C ARG A 44 15.78 10.67 -2.83
N PRO A 45 15.55 9.97 -3.97
CA PRO A 45 16.16 10.32 -5.24
C PRO A 45 15.79 11.73 -5.70
N ASP A 46 16.75 12.49 -6.23
CA ASP A 46 16.55 13.85 -6.73
C ASP A 46 15.42 13.90 -7.78
N HIS A 47 15.44 12.99 -8.76
CA HIS A 47 14.40 12.90 -9.77
C HIS A 47 12.99 12.68 -9.18
N MET A 48 12.86 11.89 -8.10
CA MET A 48 11.57 11.76 -7.41
C MET A 48 11.14 13.10 -6.81
N MET A 49 12.07 13.86 -6.21
CA MET A 49 11.78 15.15 -5.60
C MET A 49 11.46 16.24 -6.62
N GLU A 50 12.02 16.15 -7.84
CA GLU A 50 11.70 17.05 -8.95
C GLU A 50 10.26 16.88 -9.45
N ILE A 51 9.80 15.63 -9.60
CA ILE A 51 8.47 15.32 -10.13
C ILE A 51 7.37 15.32 -9.05
N SER A 52 7.72 15.10 -7.78
CA SER A 52 6.82 15.05 -6.62
C SER A 52 7.47 15.73 -5.40
N PRO A 53 7.43 17.07 -5.31
CA PRO A 53 8.11 17.82 -4.25
C PRO A 53 7.62 17.52 -2.83
N LYS A 54 6.38 16.99 -2.67
CA LYS A 54 5.89 16.55 -1.35
C LYS A 54 6.68 15.37 -0.78
N GLY A 55 7.44 14.64 -1.60
CA GLY A 55 8.37 13.59 -1.18
C GLY A 55 7.73 12.40 -0.48
N THR A 56 6.45 12.15 -0.74
CA THR A 56 5.73 10.98 -0.25
C THR A 56 5.76 9.83 -1.25
N VAL A 57 5.52 8.61 -0.81
CA VAL A 57 5.40 7.43 -1.67
C VAL A 57 4.05 6.75 -1.44
N PRO A 58 3.45 6.15 -2.49
CA PRO A 58 4.00 5.90 -3.82
C PRO A 58 3.94 7.12 -4.75
N VAL A 59 4.76 7.12 -5.81
CA VAL A 59 4.64 8.01 -6.96
C VAL A 59 4.77 7.17 -8.22
N LEU A 60 3.83 7.31 -9.17
CA LEU A 60 3.86 6.66 -10.48
C LEU A 60 4.03 7.70 -11.56
N LEU A 61 5.16 7.65 -12.27
CA LEU A 61 5.43 8.48 -13.45
C LEU A 61 5.11 7.67 -14.71
N LEU A 62 4.17 8.17 -15.52
CA LEU A 62 3.80 7.56 -16.79
C LEU A 62 4.77 7.96 -17.92
N PRO A 63 4.83 7.20 -19.03
CA PRO A 63 5.73 7.48 -20.15
C PRO A 63 5.50 8.83 -20.85
N ASP A 64 4.31 9.39 -20.72
CA ASP A 64 3.94 10.71 -21.28
C ASP A 64 4.31 11.88 -20.35
N GLY A 65 4.91 11.59 -19.19
CA GLY A 65 5.29 12.58 -18.18
C GLY A 65 4.20 12.85 -17.13
N THR A 66 3.04 12.21 -17.22
CA THR A 66 1.99 12.33 -16.19
C THR A 66 2.47 11.74 -14.87
N VAL A 67 2.30 12.46 -13.76
CA VAL A 67 2.65 12.02 -12.41
C VAL A 67 1.39 11.75 -11.60
N ILE A 68 1.28 10.55 -11.04
CA ILE A 68 0.19 10.15 -10.14
C ILE A 68 0.81 9.96 -8.75
N GLU A 69 0.39 10.79 -7.77
CA GLU A 69 1.03 10.85 -6.45
C GLU A 69 0.21 10.18 -5.33
N GLU A 70 -1.09 9.96 -5.55
CA GLU A 70 -1.95 9.34 -4.55
C GLU A 70 -2.12 7.85 -4.82
N SER A 71 -1.95 7.03 -3.78
CA SER A 71 -2.03 5.57 -3.92
C SER A 71 -3.39 5.09 -4.41
N LEU A 72 -4.47 5.79 -4.06
CA LEU A 72 -5.82 5.48 -4.55
C LEU A 72 -5.95 5.77 -6.04
N GLU A 73 -5.42 6.90 -6.50
CA GLU A 73 -5.42 7.26 -7.93
C GLU A 73 -4.57 6.27 -8.75
N ILE A 74 -3.43 5.80 -8.20
CA ILE A 74 -2.65 4.73 -8.84
C ILE A 74 -3.48 3.45 -8.94
N MET A 75 -4.21 3.04 -7.89
CA MET A 75 -5.11 1.89 -7.94
C MET A 75 -6.18 2.04 -9.03
N GLN A 76 -6.85 3.19 -9.06
CA GLN A 76 -7.87 3.50 -10.06
C GLN A 76 -7.32 3.42 -11.48
N HIS A 77 -6.12 3.99 -11.70
CA HIS A 77 -5.45 3.96 -12.99
C HIS A 77 -5.11 2.52 -13.45
N VAL A 78 -4.45 1.73 -12.60
CA VAL A 78 -3.95 0.40 -13.01
C VAL A 78 -5.02 -0.69 -13.04
N LEU A 79 -6.09 -0.54 -12.24
CA LEU A 79 -7.20 -1.50 -12.16
C LEU A 79 -8.41 -1.07 -13.03
N ALA A 80 -8.40 0.14 -13.59
CA ALA A 80 -9.59 0.80 -14.13
C ALA A 80 -10.76 0.74 -13.12
N TRP A 81 -10.45 0.99 -11.84
CA TRP A 81 -11.42 0.86 -10.76
C TRP A 81 -12.18 2.16 -10.52
N GLU A 82 -13.48 2.07 -10.73
CA GLU A 82 -14.43 3.12 -10.35
C GLU A 82 -15.09 2.72 -9.02
N LEU A 83 -14.90 3.53 -7.98
CA LEU A 83 -15.48 3.25 -6.67
C LEU A 83 -16.98 3.49 -6.70
N ASP A 84 -17.73 2.52 -6.21
CA ASP A 84 -19.12 2.79 -5.84
C ASP A 84 -19.21 3.61 -4.54
N ALA A 85 -20.42 4.06 -4.18
CA ALA A 85 -20.62 4.90 -2.99
C ALA A 85 -20.23 4.20 -1.68
N MET A 86 -20.38 2.86 -1.61
CA MET A 86 -20.02 2.07 -0.42
C MET A 86 -18.49 1.92 -0.33
N GLU A 87 -17.83 1.63 -1.44
CA GLU A 87 -16.37 1.53 -1.51
C GLU A 87 -15.71 2.87 -1.18
N ALA A 88 -16.24 3.97 -1.74
CA ALA A 88 -15.78 5.33 -1.44
C ALA A 88 -15.88 5.64 0.06
N LEU A 89 -16.99 5.27 0.70
CA LEU A 89 -17.17 5.43 2.15
C LEU A 89 -16.12 4.65 2.96
N TRP A 90 -15.84 3.38 2.60
CA TRP A 90 -14.88 2.57 3.32
C TRP A 90 -13.43 3.06 3.13
N VAL A 91 -13.09 3.51 1.92
CA VAL A 91 -11.78 4.11 1.64
C VAL A 91 -11.61 5.42 2.42
N ASP A 92 -12.62 6.29 2.42
CA ASP A 92 -12.59 7.55 3.17
C ASP A 92 -12.43 7.30 4.68
N ARG A 93 -13.21 6.41 5.26
CA ARG A 93 -13.09 6.02 6.68
C ARG A 93 -11.71 5.42 6.99
N ASN A 94 -11.16 4.60 6.10
CA ASN A 94 -9.83 4.03 6.28
C ASN A 94 -8.74 5.10 6.27
N ASP A 95 -8.77 6.00 5.29
CA ASP A 95 -7.69 6.95 5.03
C ASP A 95 -7.73 8.16 5.99
N ASN A 96 -8.92 8.57 6.44
CA ASN A 96 -9.11 9.73 7.31
C ASN A 96 -9.36 9.35 8.78
N GLU A 97 -10.32 8.46 9.08
CA GLU A 97 -10.66 8.06 10.44
C GLU A 97 -9.65 7.04 11.01
N PHE A 98 -9.59 5.85 10.40
CA PHE A 98 -8.77 4.75 10.91
C PHE A 98 -7.28 5.09 10.88
N LYS A 99 -6.78 5.64 9.78
CA LYS A 99 -5.38 6.01 9.63
C LYS A 99 -4.95 7.11 10.62
N PHE A 100 -5.81 8.07 10.90
CA PHE A 100 -5.56 9.09 11.91
C PHE A 100 -5.32 8.48 13.29
N HIS A 101 -6.15 7.51 13.69
CA HIS A 101 -6.04 6.84 14.97
C HIS A 101 -4.87 5.83 15.00
N LEU A 102 -4.66 5.10 13.91
CA LEU A 102 -3.52 4.19 13.75
C LEU A 102 -2.19 4.91 13.93
N ASP A 103 -2.01 6.10 13.33
CA ASP A 103 -0.74 6.83 13.46
C ASP A 103 -0.49 7.30 14.88
N ARG A 104 -1.50 7.79 15.57
CA ARG A 104 -1.39 8.24 16.97
C ARG A 104 -1.20 7.09 17.95
N TYR A 105 -1.81 5.96 17.67
CA TYR A 105 -1.57 4.74 18.42
C TYR A 105 -0.13 4.24 18.24
N LYS A 106 0.35 4.20 17.01
CA LYS A 106 1.65 3.61 16.66
C LYS A 106 2.83 4.54 16.90
N TYR A 107 2.65 5.83 16.74
CA TYR A 107 3.69 6.84 16.80
C TYR A 107 3.33 8.01 17.74
N PRO A 108 2.95 7.74 19.02
CA PRO A 108 2.47 8.79 19.91
C PRO A 108 3.47 9.93 20.07
N ASN A 109 4.77 9.63 20.03
CA ASN A 109 5.85 10.63 20.19
C ASN A 109 5.95 11.65 19.01
N ARG A 110 5.11 11.54 17.99
CA ARG A 110 5.05 12.50 16.87
C ARG A 110 3.97 13.56 17.08
N TYR A 111 3.21 13.47 18.14
CA TYR A 111 2.05 14.32 18.43
C TYR A 111 2.11 14.78 19.88
N ASP A 112 1.61 15.98 20.13
CA ASP A 112 1.51 16.51 21.48
C ASP A 112 0.28 15.94 22.19
N ASP A 113 0.41 15.63 23.48
CA ASP A 113 -0.67 15.22 24.39
C ASP A 113 -1.55 14.06 23.89
N VAL A 114 -0.95 13.04 23.27
CA VAL A 114 -1.67 11.89 22.71
C VAL A 114 -1.75 10.72 23.71
N ASP A 115 -2.97 10.31 24.03
CA ASP A 115 -3.24 9.00 24.64
C ASP A 115 -3.33 7.91 23.56
N SER A 116 -2.25 7.16 23.41
CA SER A 116 -2.18 6.10 22.40
C SER A 116 -3.22 4.99 22.59
N LEU A 117 -3.60 4.67 23.83
CA LEU A 117 -4.59 3.64 24.12
C LEU A 117 -6.01 4.12 23.80
N ALA A 118 -6.31 5.40 24.02
CA ALA A 118 -7.57 6.01 23.55
C ALA A 118 -7.68 5.93 22.02
N HIS A 119 -6.58 6.23 21.31
CA HIS A 119 -6.56 6.09 19.85
C HIS A 119 -6.67 4.63 19.38
N ARG A 120 -6.11 3.66 20.11
CA ARG A 120 -6.35 2.24 19.84
C ARG A 120 -7.83 1.88 19.96
N ALA A 121 -8.52 2.37 20.99
CA ALA A 121 -9.93 2.09 21.21
C ALA A 121 -10.81 2.68 20.07
N LEU A 122 -10.49 3.88 19.61
CA LEU A 122 -11.19 4.51 18.47
C LEU A 122 -10.91 3.77 17.13
N ALA A 123 -9.67 3.37 16.90
CA ALA A 123 -9.34 2.52 15.74
C ALA A 123 -10.05 1.15 15.81
N LYS A 124 -10.23 0.61 17.03
CA LYS A 124 -10.99 -0.64 17.23
C LYS A 124 -12.43 -0.51 16.76
N SER A 125 -13.10 0.62 16.98
CA SER A 125 -14.49 0.82 16.53
C SER A 125 -14.61 0.69 15.01
N TYR A 126 -13.65 1.24 14.24
CA TYR A 126 -13.61 1.02 12.78
C TYR A 126 -13.42 -0.47 12.44
N LEU A 127 -12.55 -1.19 13.19
CA LEU A 127 -12.30 -2.61 12.95
C LEU A 127 -13.51 -3.47 13.32
N ASP A 128 -14.28 -3.12 14.36
CA ASP A 128 -15.53 -3.80 14.70
C ASP A 128 -16.54 -3.72 13.54
N ASP A 129 -16.69 -2.53 12.93
CA ASP A 129 -17.54 -2.35 11.74
C ASP A 129 -17.00 -3.13 10.53
N LEU A 130 -15.67 -3.12 10.33
CA LEU A 130 -15.03 -3.82 9.23
C LEU A 130 -15.19 -5.34 9.36
N ASP A 131 -15.13 -5.90 10.57
CA ASP A 131 -15.37 -7.34 10.80
C ASP A 131 -16.73 -7.75 10.28
N GLY A 132 -17.78 -6.97 10.61
CA GLY A 132 -19.13 -7.19 10.09
C GLY A 132 -19.21 -7.04 8.56
N LYS A 133 -18.52 -6.05 7.99
CA LYS A 133 -18.50 -5.83 6.54
C LYS A 133 -17.83 -6.98 5.79
N LEU A 134 -16.73 -7.50 6.32
CA LEU A 134 -16.00 -8.63 5.74
C LEU A 134 -16.87 -9.90 5.69
N GLY A 135 -17.71 -10.12 6.73
CA GLY A 135 -18.68 -11.22 6.74
C GLY A 135 -19.72 -11.13 5.62
N SER A 136 -19.99 -9.93 5.08
CA SER A 136 -20.89 -9.69 3.94
C SER A 136 -20.16 -9.71 2.59
N GLY A 137 -18.84 -9.77 2.60
CA GLY A 137 -17.97 -9.69 1.43
C GLY A 137 -17.63 -8.27 1.00
N ILE A 138 -16.44 -8.12 0.41
CA ILE A 138 -15.92 -6.90 -0.21
C ILE A 138 -15.32 -7.22 -1.58
N SER A 139 -15.23 -6.22 -2.45
CA SER A 139 -14.53 -6.38 -3.73
C SER A 139 -13.04 -6.57 -3.54
N THR A 140 -12.37 -7.14 -4.53
CA THR A 140 -10.93 -7.34 -4.52
C THR A 140 -10.18 -6.02 -4.48
N SER A 141 -10.66 -4.99 -5.16
CA SER A 141 -10.06 -3.66 -5.15
C SER A 141 -10.18 -3.00 -3.78
N LEU A 142 -11.36 -3.07 -3.15
CA LEU A 142 -11.55 -2.58 -1.79
C LEU A 142 -10.68 -3.35 -0.78
N ASN A 143 -10.54 -4.68 -0.95
CA ASN A 143 -9.62 -5.49 -0.16
C ASN A 143 -8.19 -4.91 -0.20
N ASP A 144 -7.64 -4.69 -1.39
CA ASP A 144 -6.29 -4.17 -1.56
C ASP A 144 -6.15 -2.73 -1.04
N ALA A 145 -7.24 -1.97 -1.05
CA ALA A 145 -7.29 -0.62 -0.50
C ALA A 145 -7.17 -0.59 1.04
N LEU A 146 -7.79 -1.54 1.75
CA LEU A 146 -7.88 -1.53 3.22
C LEU A 146 -6.81 -2.38 3.90
N PHE A 147 -6.48 -3.54 3.34
CA PHE A 147 -5.60 -4.55 3.96
C PHE A 147 -4.25 -4.00 4.48
N PRO A 148 -3.49 -3.17 3.74
CA PRO A 148 -2.18 -2.71 4.20
C PRO A 148 -2.23 -1.92 5.53
N PHE A 149 -3.32 -1.23 5.78
CA PHE A 149 -3.52 -0.40 6.98
C PHE A 149 -3.91 -1.26 8.17
N VAL A 150 -4.83 -2.20 7.99
CA VAL A 150 -5.20 -3.18 9.03
C VAL A 150 -3.99 -4.04 9.40
N ARG A 151 -3.21 -4.49 8.42
CA ARG A 151 -1.93 -5.16 8.66
C ARG A 151 -0.96 -4.30 9.47
N GLN A 152 -0.85 -3.00 9.17
CA GLN A 152 0.03 -2.09 9.91
C GLN A 152 -0.42 -1.96 11.36
N PHE A 153 -1.72 -1.90 11.60
CA PHE A 153 -2.31 -1.84 12.94
C PHE A 153 -2.05 -3.14 13.71
N ALA A 154 -2.37 -4.29 13.12
CA ALA A 154 -2.19 -5.61 13.71
C ALA A 154 -0.73 -5.88 14.13
N ASN A 155 0.24 -5.45 13.31
CA ASN A 155 1.66 -5.66 13.56
C ASN A 155 2.25 -4.70 14.63
N HIS A 156 1.48 -3.74 15.14
CA HIS A 156 1.97 -2.86 16.19
C HIS A 156 1.90 -3.53 17.57
N ASP A 157 0.78 -4.21 17.86
CA ASP A 157 0.57 -5.00 19.06
C ASP A 157 -0.18 -6.29 18.70
N ARG A 158 0.58 -7.27 18.23
CA ARG A 158 0.03 -8.52 17.71
C ARG A 158 -0.71 -9.30 18.79
N GLN A 159 -0.20 -9.31 20.02
CA GLN A 159 -0.81 -10.03 21.11
C GLN A 159 -2.21 -9.46 21.46
N TRP A 160 -2.32 -8.14 21.52
CA TRP A 160 -3.59 -7.49 21.75
C TRP A 160 -4.56 -7.71 20.57
N PHE A 161 -4.08 -7.61 19.34
CA PHE A 161 -4.89 -7.79 18.12
C PHE A 161 -5.47 -9.21 18.05
N ASP A 162 -4.63 -10.23 18.29
CA ASP A 162 -5.04 -11.64 18.24
C ASP A 162 -6.01 -12.02 19.37
N ALA A 163 -6.04 -11.28 20.47
CA ALA A 163 -6.97 -11.48 21.56
C ALA A 163 -8.37 -10.89 21.33
N GLN A 164 -8.59 -10.16 20.22
CA GLN A 164 -9.90 -9.63 19.88
C GLN A 164 -10.81 -10.72 19.28
N SER A 165 -12.12 -10.57 19.45
CA SER A 165 -13.12 -11.55 19.00
C SER A 165 -13.52 -11.37 17.50
N TRP A 166 -12.66 -10.81 16.68
CA TRP A 166 -12.89 -10.62 15.25
C TRP A 166 -12.66 -11.92 14.47
N THR A 167 -13.71 -12.58 14.07
CA THR A 167 -13.59 -13.82 13.29
C THR A 167 -13.19 -13.53 11.84
N ASN A 168 -13.91 -12.58 11.21
CA ASN A 168 -13.69 -12.29 9.78
C ASN A 168 -12.37 -11.56 9.53
N ILE A 169 -11.98 -10.62 10.39
CA ILE A 169 -10.69 -9.90 10.24
C ILE A 169 -9.50 -10.85 10.38
N HIS A 170 -9.52 -11.79 11.33
CA HIS A 170 -8.41 -12.72 11.52
C HIS A 170 -8.22 -13.61 10.29
N ASP A 171 -9.29 -14.21 9.79
CA ASP A 171 -9.25 -15.06 8.60
C ASP A 171 -8.85 -14.26 7.35
N TRP A 172 -9.44 -13.07 7.17
CA TRP A 172 -9.14 -12.19 6.06
C TRP A 172 -7.68 -11.70 6.07
N LEU A 173 -7.17 -11.32 7.25
CA LEU A 173 -5.78 -10.91 7.40
C LEU A 173 -4.82 -12.06 7.07
N ALA A 174 -5.10 -13.28 7.56
CA ALA A 174 -4.30 -14.45 7.28
C ALA A 174 -4.28 -14.78 5.78
N GLN A 175 -5.45 -14.82 5.12
CA GLN A 175 -5.57 -15.07 3.68
C GLN A 175 -4.78 -14.05 2.85
N ASN A 176 -4.86 -12.77 3.20
CA ASN A 176 -4.10 -11.74 2.49
C ASN A 176 -2.60 -11.86 2.71
N LEU A 177 -2.15 -12.21 3.91
CA LEU A 177 -0.71 -12.40 4.21
C LEU A 177 -0.10 -13.56 3.42
N ASP A 178 -0.88 -14.59 3.10
CA ASP A 178 -0.47 -15.76 2.35
C ASP A 178 -0.71 -15.61 0.83
N SER A 179 -1.33 -14.52 0.40
CA SER A 179 -1.64 -14.29 -1.02
C SER A 179 -0.37 -14.08 -1.85
N SER A 180 -0.38 -14.59 -3.09
CA SER A 180 0.72 -14.41 -4.05
C SER A 180 1.00 -12.92 -4.33
N GLU A 181 -0.05 -12.10 -4.40
CA GLU A 181 0.04 -10.67 -4.64
C GLU A 181 0.76 -9.95 -3.49
N PHE A 182 0.42 -10.30 -2.25
CA PHE A 182 1.11 -9.72 -1.10
C PHE A 182 2.56 -10.20 -0.99
N LEU A 183 2.83 -11.48 -1.24
CA LEU A 183 4.20 -12.02 -1.22
C LEU A 183 5.08 -11.34 -2.26
N LEU A 184 4.58 -11.11 -3.49
CA LEU A 184 5.27 -10.33 -4.52
C LEU A 184 5.45 -8.87 -4.10
N CYS A 185 4.39 -8.23 -3.57
CA CYS A 185 4.43 -6.86 -3.04
C CYS A 185 5.52 -6.70 -1.95
N MET A 186 5.78 -7.72 -1.14
CA MET A 186 6.73 -7.68 -0.04
C MET A 186 8.13 -8.17 -0.40
N LYS A 187 8.40 -8.52 -1.66
CA LYS A 187 9.77 -8.80 -2.13
C LYS A 187 10.69 -7.65 -1.76
N LYS A 188 11.88 -7.97 -1.25
CA LYS A 188 12.89 -6.97 -0.89
C LYS A 188 13.68 -6.58 -2.13
N TYR A 189 13.81 -5.28 -2.33
CA TYR A 189 14.67 -4.69 -3.34
C TYR A 189 15.74 -3.84 -2.64
N PRO A 190 16.95 -3.70 -3.22
CA PRO A 190 17.93 -2.70 -2.75
C PRO A 190 17.34 -1.29 -2.94
N GLN A 191 17.89 -0.32 -2.20
CA GLN A 191 17.62 1.09 -2.49
C GLN A 191 18.05 1.40 -3.92
N TRP A 192 17.18 2.08 -4.66
CA TRP A 192 17.50 2.51 -6.02
C TRP A 192 18.38 3.77 -6.01
N HIS A 193 19.36 3.82 -6.89
CA HIS A 193 20.19 4.98 -7.18
C HIS A 193 20.20 5.25 -8.69
N ASP A 194 20.50 6.50 -9.05
CA ASP A 194 20.62 6.86 -10.45
C ASP A 194 21.71 6.03 -11.15
N GLY A 195 21.36 5.46 -12.31
CA GLY A 195 22.23 4.57 -13.07
C GLY A 195 22.12 3.08 -12.72
N ASP A 196 21.31 2.70 -11.72
CA ASP A 196 21.03 1.29 -11.45
C ASP A 196 20.25 0.63 -12.61
N ASP A 197 20.42 -0.68 -12.74
CA ASP A 197 19.66 -1.49 -13.70
C ASP A 197 18.16 -1.42 -13.44
N VAL A 198 17.36 -1.48 -14.51
CA VAL A 198 15.90 -1.46 -14.45
C VAL A 198 15.37 -2.71 -13.73
N VAL A 199 14.66 -2.50 -12.64
CA VAL A 199 13.94 -3.56 -11.92
C VAL A 199 12.50 -3.59 -12.38
N GLN A 200 12.12 -4.58 -13.17
CA GLN A 200 10.74 -4.75 -13.63
C GLN A 200 9.83 -5.28 -12.51
N PHE A 201 8.66 -4.66 -12.35
CA PHE A 201 7.64 -5.05 -11.37
C PHE A 201 6.25 -5.04 -12.02
N PRO A 202 5.42 -6.09 -11.84
CA PRO A 202 5.78 -7.39 -11.29
C PRO A 202 6.91 -8.06 -12.10
N PRO A 203 7.68 -8.99 -11.48
CA PRO A 203 8.70 -9.72 -12.23
C PRO A 203 8.02 -10.55 -13.33
N THR A 204 8.64 -10.59 -14.51
CA THR A 204 8.20 -11.50 -15.58
C THR A 204 8.56 -12.95 -15.24
N GLU A 205 7.84 -13.92 -15.78
CA GLU A 205 8.11 -15.36 -15.54
C GLU A 205 9.56 -15.78 -15.84
N GLN A 206 10.23 -15.07 -16.77
CA GLN A 206 11.64 -15.30 -17.10
C GLN A 206 12.63 -14.81 -16.04
N SER A 207 12.26 -13.86 -15.18
CA SER A 207 13.11 -13.30 -14.12
C SER A 207 12.90 -13.97 -12.75
N ALA A 208 11.97 -14.89 -12.63
CA ALA A 208 11.65 -15.60 -11.38
C ALA A 208 12.51 -16.87 -11.18
N SER A 209 13.39 -17.22 -12.12
CA SER A 209 14.17 -18.48 -12.14
C SER A 209 15.67 -18.31 -11.87
N VAL A 210 16.09 -17.21 -11.19
CA VAL A 210 17.49 -16.99 -10.80
C VAL A 210 17.61 -16.85 -9.29
#